data_0aad0c98a97f907acd11ef3fd002e624
#
_entry.id   0aad0c98a97f907acd11ef3fd002e624
#
_cell.length_a   1.000
_cell.length_b   1.000
_cell.length_c   1.000
_cell.angle_alpha   90.00
_cell.angle_beta   90.00
_cell.angle_gamma   90.00
#
_symmetry.space_group_name_H-M   'P 1'
#
loop_
_entity.id
_entity.type
_entity.pdbx_description
1 polymer ?
#
loop_
_entity_poly.entity_id
_entity_poly.type
_entity_poly.pdbx_seq_one_letter_code
_entity_poly.pdbx_strand_id
1 'polypeptide(L)'
;MNKVPVILLFLFFFCAIANAQTDTSFNLVKAVNGDIVAFTVDNLDNIYLLSSTNQVKKLNANGDSVAIFNDVKKFGQATLIDVSNPLKVLLYYQDFATIVILDRLLNVRNMIDLRKQGILQVRAVGQSYDNKIWLYDEVENKKKKIDEEGKLLLETPDFRQLFEKAPSPQKIFDQGQFVYLYDSAQAVFVFDYYGALKNKILISGWQNFKVAGKYIFGSSNNKLFRYDIKTFRVDEWKMPDELYKSMSFNFSSSRLYSLKKDSIEIYSFR
;
A
#
# COMPACT_ATOMS: atom_id res chain seq x y z
N MET A 1 -11.23 59.27 -57.35
CA MET A 1 -10.35 58.25 -56.82
C MET A 1 -10.71 58.07 -55.31
N ASN A 2 -11.59 57.13 -55.01
CA ASN A 2 -12.03 56.85 -53.60
C ASN A 2 -11.15 55.77 -53.03
N LYS A 3 -10.44 56.07 -51.93
CA LYS A 3 -9.66 55.13 -51.17
C LYS A 3 -10.59 54.50 -50.06
N VAL A 4 -10.82 53.20 -50.19
CA VAL A 4 -11.51 52.43 -49.14
C VAL A 4 -10.47 52.00 -48.10
N PRO A 5 -10.66 52.24 -46.79
CA PRO A 5 -9.75 51.70 -45.76
C PRO A 5 -10.09 50.25 -45.47
N VAL A 6 -9.09 49.40 -45.60
CA VAL A 6 -9.17 47.98 -45.15
C VAL A 6 -9.02 47.95 -43.64
N ILE A 7 -10.12 47.64 -42.93
CA ILE A 7 -10.10 47.40 -41.49
C ILE A 7 -9.71 45.91 -41.27
N LEU A 8 -8.51 45.68 -40.76
CA LEU A 8 -8.02 44.35 -40.38
C LEU A 8 -8.59 44.00 -39.02
N LEU A 9 -9.59 43.11 -38.98
CA LEU A 9 -10.21 42.63 -37.77
C LEU A 9 -9.34 41.50 -37.16
N PHE A 10 -8.58 41.81 -36.12
CA PHE A 10 -7.80 40.82 -35.38
C PHE A 10 -8.75 40.06 -34.41
N LEU A 11 -9.17 38.86 -34.78
CA LEU A 11 -9.89 37.94 -33.90
C LEU A 11 -8.90 37.31 -32.95
N PHE A 12 -8.84 37.80 -31.71
CA PHE A 12 -8.15 37.13 -30.60
C PHE A 12 -8.97 35.90 -30.20
N PHE A 13 -8.51 34.71 -30.61
CA PHE A 13 -8.99 33.44 -30.07
C PHE A 13 -8.44 33.29 -28.67
N PHE A 14 -9.22 33.63 -27.65
CA PHE A 14 -8.98 33.27 -26.28
C PHE A 14 -9.27 31.77 -26.14
N CYS A 15 -8.23 30.92 -26.25
CA CYS A 15 -8.33 29.52 -25.88
C CYS A 15 -8.45 29.47 -24.34
N ALA A 16 -9.67 29.45 -23.83
CA ALA A 16 -9.91 29.12 -22.43
C ALA A 16 -9.50 27.67 -22.25
N ILE A 17 -8.34 27.46 -21.61
CA ILE A 17 -7.96 26.13 -21.09
C ILE A 17 -8.95 25.83 -19.95
N ALA A 18 -10.06 25.17 -20.28
CA ALA A 18 -10.95 24.58 -19.28
C ALA A 18 -10.15 23.45 -18.61
N ASN A 19 -9.59 23.72 -17.45
CA ASN A 19 -9.19 22.67 -16.53
C ASN A 19 -10.48 21.94 -16.15
N ALA A 20 -10.81 20.87 -16.83
CA ALA A 20 -11.82 19.93 -16.39
C ALA A 20 -11.27 19.27 -15.11
N GLN A 21 -11.53 19.90 -13.97
CA GLN A 21 -11.41 19.29 -12.68
C GLN A 21 -12.46 18.16 -12.68
N THR A 22 -12.03 16.92 -12.86
CA THR A 22 -12.90 15.78 -12.67
C THR A 22 -13.24 15.75 -11.19
N ASP A 23 -14.44 16.23 -10.87
CA ASP A 23 -14.99 16.17 -9.53
C ASP A 23 -15.24 14.69 -9.22
N THR A 24 -14.26 14.05 -8.61
CA THR A 24 -14.37 12.65 -8.21
C THR A 24 -15.35 12.60 -7.05
N SER A 25 -16.56 12.17 -7.31
CA SER A 25 -17.57 12.01 -6.26
C SER A 25 -17.27 10.75 -5.43
N PHE A 26 -17.06 10.93 -4.13
CA PHE A 26 -16.96 9.84 -3.17
C PHE A 26 -18.33 9.58 -2.57
N ASN A 27 -18.95 8.45 -2.88
CA ASN A 27 -20.25 8.10 -2.36
C ASN A 27 -20.12 7.07 -1.26
N LEU A 28 -20.60 7.36 -0.06
CA LEU A 28 -20.63 6.42 1.06
C LEU A 28 -21.51 5.21 0.70
N VAL A 29 -20.92 4.03 0.68
CA VAL A 29 -21.62 2.78 0.40
C VAL A 29 -22.06 2.11 1.69
N LYS A 30 -21.17 2.07 2.70
CA LYS A 30 -21.39 1.37 3.97
C LYS A 30 -20.47 1.88 5.06
N ALA A 31 -20.94 1.78 6.30
CA ALA A 31 -20.08 1.89 7.50
C ALA A 31 -20.11 0.58 8.29
N VAL A 32 -18.97 0.16 8.80
CA VAL A 32 -18.80 -1.02 9.67
C VAL A 32 -18.23 -0.56 11.00
N ASN A 33 -19.03 -0.66 12.05
CA ASN A 33 -18.63 -0.25 13.40
C ASN A 33 -17.86 -1.36 14.12
N GLY A 34 -16.95 -0.99 15.01
CA GLY A 34 -16.22 -1.92 15.86
C GLY A 34 -14.99 -1.32 16.52
N ASP A 35 -14.37 -2.10 17.41
CA ASP A 35 -13.05 -1.78 17.95
C ASP A 35 -11.99 -2.05 16.87
N ILE A 36 -11.46 -1.00 16.25
CA ILE A 36 -10.57 -1.09 15.11
C ILE A 36 -9.41 -0.11 15.28
N VAL A 37 -8.20 -0.64 15.45
CA VAL A 37 -6.98 0.19 15.56
C VAL A 37 -6.21 0.28 14.25
N ALA A 38 -6.34 -0.74 13.39
CA ALA A 38 -5.75 -0.76 12.06
C ALA A 38 -6.57 -1.65 11.12
N PHE A 39 -6.40 -1.47 9.83
CA PHE A 39 -7.04 -2.31 8.84
C PHE A 39 -6.24 -2.39 7.54
N THR A 40 -6.52 -3.40 6.76
CA THR A 40 -6.06 -3.50 5.36
C THR A 40 -7.13 -4.17 4.51
N VAL A 41 -6.99 -4.05 3.17
CA VAL A 41 -7.98 -4.57 2.21
C VAL A 41 -7.25 -5.32 1.11
N ASP A 42 -7.74 -6.50 0.75
CA ASP A 42 -7.22 -7.29 -0.37
C ASP A 42 -7.83 -6.85 -1.73
N ASN A 43 -7.44 -7.51 -2.81
CA ASN A 43 -7.89 -7.20 -4.16
C ASN A 43 -9.30 -7.74 -4.49
N LEU A 44 -9.92 -8.49 -3.57
CA LEU A 44 -11.30 -8.96 -3.63
C LEU A 44 -12.23 -8.13 -2.73
N ASP A 45 -11.75 -6.97 -2.24
CA ASP A 45 -12.45 -6.10 -1.31
C ASP A 45 -12.78 -6.73 0.06
N ASN A 46 -12.11 -7.84 0.46
CA ASN A 46 -12.20 -8.30 1.82
C ASN A 46 -11.43 -7.36 2.75
N ILE A 47 -12.01 -7.09 3.91
CA ILE A 47 -11.47 -6.16 4.90
C ILE A 47 -10.90 -6.97 6.06
N TYR A 48 -9.66 -6.68 6.43
CA TYR A 48 -8.99 -7.30 7.58
C TYR A 48 -8.81 -6.23 8.65
N LEU A 49 -9.44 -6.44 9.79
CA LEU A 49 -9.50 -5.52 10.92
C LEU A 49 -8.56 -6.01 12.02
N LEU A 50 -7.75 -5.12 12.57
CA LEU A 50 -7.00 -5.37 13.81
C LEU A 50 -7.69 -4.61 14.94
N SER A 51 -8.09 -5.32 16.01
CA SER A 51 -8.68 -4.72 17.19
C SER A 51 -7.63 -4.22 18.19
N SER A 52 -8.04 -3.43 19.17
CA SER A 52 -7.19 -3.01 20.29
C SER A 52 -6.69 -4.18 21.12
N THR A 53 -7.40 -5.32 21.08
CA THR A 53 -7.00 -6.59 21.72
C THR A 53 -6.15 -7.47 20.81
N ASN A 54 -5.65 -6.94 19.67
CA ASN A 54 -4.82 -7.64 18.68
C ASN A 54 -5.48 -8.83 17.98
N GLN A 55 -6.81 -8.87 17.98
CA GLN A 55 -7.56 -9.85 17.20
C GLN A 55 -7.61 -9.41 15.74
N VAL A 56 -7.37 -10.32 14.81
CA VAL A 56 -7.55 -10.08 13.38
C VAL A 56 -8.89 -10.66 12.94
N LYS A 57 -9.78 -9.80 12.42
CA LYS A 57 -11.10 -10.19 11.91
C LYS A 57 -11.15 -9.94 10.40
N LYS A 58 -11.57 -10.94 9.63
CA LYS A 58 -11.84 -10.83 8.21
C LYS A 58 -13.32 -10.61 7.96
N LEU A 59 -13.64 -9.61 7.15
CA LEU A 59 -14.97 -9.37 6.59
C LEU A 59 -14.91 -9.57 5.07
N ASN A 60 -16.03 -9.99 4.47
CA ASN A 60 -16.16 -9.99 3.02
C ASN A 60 -16.42 -8.57 2.48
N ALA A 61 -16.49 -8.43 1.15
CA ALA A 61 -16.77 -7.15 0.47
C ALA A 61 -18.11 -6.51 0.85
N ASN A 62 -19.06 -7.29 1.40
CA ASN A 62 -20.33 -6.82 1.95
C ASN A 62 -20.24 -6.40 3.41
N GLY A 63 -19.09 -6.60 4.07
CA GLY A 63 -18.87 -6.32 5.48
C GLY A 63 -19.40 -7.40 6.44
N ASP A 64 -19.70 -8.60 5.95
CA ASP A 64 -20.10 -9.71 6.79
C ASP A 64 -18.86 -10.43 7.34
N SER A 65 -18.94 -10.90 8.60
CA SER A 65 -17.83 -11.60 9.26
C SER A 65 -17.58 -12.97 8.62
N VAL A 66 -16.34 -13.21 8.19
CA VAL A 66 -15.91 -14.46 7.56
C VAL A 66 -15.09 -15.32 8.52
N ALA A 67 -14.12 -14.71 9.19
CA ALA A 67 -13.18 -15.44 10.04
C ALA A 67 -12.56 -14.52 11.09
N ILE A 68 -12.03 -15.13 12.15
CA ILE A 68 -11.35 -14.42 13.24
C ILE A 68 -10.09 -15.22 13.60
N PHE A 69 -8.96 -14.52 13.71
CA PHE A 69 -7.73 -15.06 14.28
C PHE A 69 -7.42 -14.35 15.61
N ASN A 70 -7.14 -15.12 16.63
CA ASN A 70 -6.83 -14.61 17.96
C ASN A 70 -5.75 -15.47 18.62
N ASP A 71 -4.50 -15.04 18.53
CA ASP A 71 -3.38 -15.71 19.19
C ASP A 71 -2.48 -14.69 19.93
N VAL A 72 -3.13 -13.72 20.54
CA VAL A 72 -2.50 -12.58 21.23
C VAL A 72 -1.55 -13.03 22.35
N LYS A 73 -1.94 -14.07 23.09
CA LYS A 73 -1.15 -14.59 24.21
C LYS A 73 0.22 -15.10 23.78
N LYS A 74 0.37 -15.47 22.51
CA LYS A 74 1.59 -16.09 22.01
C LYS A 74 2.54 -15.10 21.33
N PHE A 75 1.99 -14.10 20.59
CA PHE A 75 2.79 -13.25 19.69
C PHE A 75 2.66 -11.75 20.00
N GLY A 76 1.75 -11.35 20.91
CA GLY A 76 1.51 -9.92 21.15
C GLY A 76 0.85 -9.22 19.98
N GLN A 77 1.31 -8.00 19.65
CA GLN A 77 0.71 -7.17 18.63
C GLN A 77 1.34 -7.40 17.25
N ALA A 78 0.51 -7.69 16.26
CA ALA A 78 0.95 -7.72 14.87
C ALA A 78 1.31 -6.30 14.41
N THR A 79 2.53 -6.11 13.92
CA THR A 79 3.03 -4.81 13.43
C THR A 79 2.75 -4.59 11.95
N LEU A 80 2.54 -5.69 11.20
CA LEU A 80 2.22 -5.64 9.78
C LEU A 80 1.27 -6.77 9.41
N ILE A 81 0.30 -6.44 8.55
CA ILE A 81 -0.62 -7.40 7.93
C ILE A 81 -0.50 -7.23 6.42
N ASP A 82 -0.09 -8.27 5.71
CA ASP A 82 -0.10 -8.30 4.25
C ASP A 82 -1.16 -9.28 3.75
N VAL A 83 -2.08 -8.76 2.94
CA VAL A 83 -3.21 -9.47 2.33
C VAL A 83 -3.20 -9.32 0.81
N SER A 84 -2.04 -9.05 0.21
CA SER A 84 -1.90 -8.88 -1.25
C SER A 84 -2.33 -10.14 -2.01
N ASN A 85 -2.22 -11.32 -1.38
CA ASN A 85 -2.84 -12.57 -1.86
C ASN A 85 -4.03 -12.92 -0.96
N PRO A 86 -5.28 -12.89 -1.45
CA PRO A 86 -6.48 -13.15 -0.64
C PRO A 86 -6.60 -14.59 -0.14
N LEU A 87 -5.78 -15.53 -0.67
CA LEU A 87 -5.72 -16.92 -0.23
C LEU A 87 -4.71 -17.15 0.90
N LYS A 88 -3.86 -16.16 1.17
CA LYS A 88 -2.80 -16.21 2.17
C LYS A 88 -2.66 -14.87 2.87
N VAL A 89 -2.68 -14.87 4.19
CA VAL A 89 -2.46 -13.67 5.00
C VAL A 89 -1.14 -13.81 5.74
N LEU A 90 -0.30 -12.79 5.68
CA LEU A 90 0.92 -12.72 6.48
C LEU A 90 0.70 -11.74 7.64
N LEU A 91 0.98 -12.20 8.85
CA LEU A 91 1.07 -11.37 10.04
C LEU A 91 2.54 -11.34 10.47
N TYR A 92 3.11 -10.17 10.63
CA TYR A 92 4.47 -10.01 11.15
C TYR A 92 4.43 -9.43 12.56
N TYR A 93 5.13 -10.08 13.47
CA TYR A 93 5.28 -9.72 14.86
C TYR A 93 6.73 -9.31 15.10
N GLN A 94 6.98 -8.00 15.13
CA GLN A 94 8.33 -7.45 15.18
C GLN A 94 9.07 -7.85 16.47
N ASP A 95 8.41 -7.78 17.62
CA ASP A 95 9.02 -8.08 18.93
C ASP A 95 9.54 -9.52 19.03
N PHE A 96 8.93 -10.43 18.27
CA PHE A 96 9.30 -11.85 18.23
C PHE A 96 10.05 -12.22 16.94
N ALA A 97 10.27 -11.28 16.02
CA ALA A 97 10.81 -11.52 14.68
C ALA A 97 10.13 -12.74 14.00
N THR A 98 8.80 -12.82 14.13
CA THR A 98 8.01 -13.98 13.69
C THR A 98 7.01 -13.60 12.63
N ILE A 99 6.96 -14.38 11.54
CA ILE A 99 5.91 -14.30 10.54
C ILE A 99 4.95 -15.46 10.76
N VAL A 100 3.66 -15.15 10.89
CA VAL A 100 2.57 -16.15 10.92
C VAL A 100 1.88 -16.13 9.57
N ILE A 101 1.78 -17.30 8.95
CA ILE A 101 1.12 -17.51 7.66
C ILE A 101 -0.24 -18.12 7.95
N LEU A 102 -1.30 -17.43 7.54
CA LEU A 102 -2.68 -17.90 7.66
C LEU A 102 -3.25 -18.22 6.28
N ASP A 103 -4.23 -19.13 6.27
CA ASP A 103 -5.04 -19.41 5.09
C ASP A 103 -6.14 -18.33 4.90
N ARG A 104 -6.98 -18.51 3.86
CA ARG A 104 -8.10 -17.59 3.56
C ARG A 104 -9.16 -17.48 4.66
N LEU A 105 -9.23 -18.47 5.56
CA LEU A 105 -10.14 -18.53 6.69
C LEU A 105 -9.44 -18.20 8.03
N LEU A 106 -8.24 -17.61 7.94
CA LEU A 106 -7.40 -17.21 9.07
C LEU A 106 -6.95 -18.39 9.97
N ASN A 107 -6.93 -19.63 9.46
CA ASN A 107 -6.29 -20.76 10.16
C ASN A 107 -4.77 -20.66 9.96
N VAL A 108 -4.00 -20.97 11.00
CA VAL A 108 -2.54 -21.01 10.93
C VAL A 108 -2.08 -22.14 10.01
N ARG A 109 -1.34 -21.79 8.96
CA ARG A 109 -0.67 -22.74 8.06
C ARG A 109 0.76 -23.01 8.48
N ASN A 110 1.49 -21.95 8.80
CA ASN A 110 2.88 -22.04 9.22
C ASN A 110 3.30 -20.83 10.05
N MET A 111 4.44 -20.98 10.76
CA MET A 111 5.08 -19.92 11.54
C MET A 111 6.59 -19.95 11.29
N ILE A 112 7.16 -18.79 10.98
CA ILE A 112 8.57 -18.63 10.69
C ILE A 112 9.21 -17.77 11.78
N ASP A 113 10.09 -18.35 12.60
CA ASP A 113 10.97 -17.60 13.49
C ASP A 113 12.20 -17.13 12.67
N LEU A 114 12.24 -15.87 12.34
CA LEU A 114 13.29 -15.29 11.50
C LEU A 114 14.66 -15.28 12.18
N ARG A 115 14.70 -15.26 13.52
CA ARG A 115 15.96 -15.33 14.29
C ARG A 115 16.71 -16.63 14.05
N LYS A 116 15.96 -17.73 13.86
CA LYS A 116 16.56 -19.03 13.49
C LYS A 116 17.24 -19.02 12.12
N GLN A 117 16.88 -18.06 11.28
CA GLN A 117 17.49 -17.83 9.97
C GLN A 117 18.56 -16.71 10.00
N GLY A 118 18.94 -16.23 11.18
CA GLY A 118 19.89 -15.14 11.33
C GLY A 118 19.33 -13.76 10.98
N ILE A 119 18.01 -13.64 10.76
CA ILE A 119 17.34 -12.38 10.44
C ILE A 119 16.74 -11.81 11.71
N LEU A 120 17.41 -10.80 12.27
CA LEU A 120 17.09 -10.30 13.61
C LEU A 120 16.07 -9.16 13.60
N GLN A 121 16.13 -8.30 12.59
CA GLN A 121 15.28 -7.11 12.53
C GLN A 121 14.79 -6.89 11.11
N VAL A 122 13.50 -7.01 10.93
CA VAL A 122 12.83 -6.79 9.64
C VAL A 122 11.99 -5.53 9.72
N ARG A 123 12.22 -4.64 8.76
CA ARG A 123 11.50 -3.37 8.69
C ARG A 123 10.25 -3.44 7.84
N ALA A 124 10.27 -4.24 6.80
CA ALA A 124 9.13 -4.43 5.91
C ALA A 124 9.04 -5.87 5.42
N VAL A 125 7.82 -6.35 5.28
CA VAL A 125 7.48 -7.70 4.78
C VAL A 125 6.42 -7.53 3.70
N GLY A 126 6.48 -8.36 2.66
CA GLY A 126 5.48 -8.42 1.60
C GLY A 126 5.42 -9.80 0.94
N GLN A 127 4.27 -10.17 0.42
CA GLN A 127 4.13 -11.41 -0.33
C GLN A 127 4.75 -11.28 -1.71
N SER A 128 5.33 -12.38 -2.20
CA SER A 128 5.78 -12.50 -3.57
C SER A 128 4.75 -13.24 -4.41
N TYR A 129 4.72 -12.95 -5.71
CA TYR A 129 3.81 -13.57 -6.69
C TYR A 129 3.87 -15.10 -6.73
N ASP A 130 5.03 -15.69 -6.38
CA ASP A 130 5.30 -17.13 -6.38
C ASP A 130 5.10 -17.79 -5.00
N ASN A 131 4.23 -17.20 -4.16
CA ASN A 131 3.93 -17.64 -2.79
C ASN A 131 5.10 -17.56 -1.80
N LYS A 132 6.22 -16.92 -2.18
CA LYS A 132 7.35 -16.65 -1.29
C LYS A 132 7.12 -15.34 -0.55
N ILE A 133 8.12 -14.95 0.27
CA ILE A 133 8.02 -13.76 1.11
C ILE A 133 9.23 -12.87 0.85
N TRP A 134 8.96 -11.63 0.49
CA TRP A 134 9.95 -10.56 0.47
C TRP A 134 10.05 -9.94 1.85
N LEU A 135 11.27 -9.63 2.27
CA LEU A 135 11.52 -8.87 3.48
C LEU A 135 12.72 -7.93 3.28
N TYR A 136 12.76 -6.89 4.09
CA TYR A 136 13.89 -5.99 4.20
C TYR A 136 14.55 -6.19 5.57
N ASP A 137 15.76 -6.76 5.55
CA ASP A 137 16.62 -6.91 6.72
C ASP A 137 17.28 -5.57 7.03
N GLU A 138 16.89 -4.96 8.14
CA GLU A 138 17.37 -3.64 8.53
C GLU A 138 18.81 -3.67 9.06
N VAL A 139 19.24 -4.79 9.64
CA VAL A 139 20.61 -4.94 10.15
C VAL A 139 21.61 -5.02 9.01
N GLU A 140 21.32 -5.87 8.04
CA GLU A 140 22.19 -6.07 6.88
C GLU A 140 21.95 -5.06 5.75
N ASN A 141 20.86 -4.28 5.80
CA ASN A 141 20.39 -3.38 4.74
C ASN A 141 20.23 -4.09 3.39
N LYS A 142 19.60 -5.25 3.41
CA LYS A 142 19.36 -6.09 2.24
C LYS A 142 17.89 -6.37 2.03
N LYS A 143 17.47 -6.43 0.77
CA LYS A 143 16.22 -7.06 0.38
C LYS A 143 16.47 -8.57 0.29
N LYS A 144 15.67 -9.36 0.99
CA LYS A 144 15.76 -10.82 1.01
C LYS A 144 14.45 -11.46 0.54
N LYS A 145 14.54 -12.67 -0.01
CA LYS A 145 13.41 -13.52 -0.35
C LYS A 145 13.55 -14.85 0.37
N ILE A 146 12.51 -15.25 1.10
CA ILE A 146 12.46 -16.53 1.80
C ILE A 146 11.27 -17.37 1.34
N ASP A 147 11.34 -18.68 1.53
CA ASP A 147 10.19 -19.56 1.36
C ASP A 147 9.28 -19.57 2.60
N GLU A 148 8.22 -20.39 2.57
CA GLU A 148 7.27 -20.52 3.68
C GLU A 148 7.84 -21.26 4.89
N GLU A 149 8.97 -21.93 4.75
CA GLU A 149 9.75 -22.58 5.80
C GLU A 149 10.82 -21.65 6.40
N GLY A 150 11.01 -20.46 5.81
CA GLY A 150 11.98 -19.45 6.24
C GLY A 150 13.35 -19.58 5.60
N LYS A 151 13.56 -20.53 4.68
CA LYS A 151 14.83 -20.71 3.99
C LYS A 151 15.10 -19.52 3.05
N LEU A 152 16.31 -18.96 3.13
CA LEU A 152 16.76 -17.89 2.25
C LEU A 152 16.89 -18.41 0.81
N LEU A 153 16.22 -17.74 -0.13
CA LEU A 153 16.23 -18.06 -1.56
C LEU A 153 17.03 -17.06 -2.37
N LEU A 154 17.00 -15.78 -1.97
CA LEU A 154 17.70 -14.69 -2.65
C LEU A 154 17.97 -13.56 -1.67
N GLU A 155 19.12 -12.91 -1.81
CA GLU A 155 19.39 -11.63 -1.18
C GLU A 155 20.11 -10.68 -2.15
N THR A 156 19.93 -9.38 -1.94
CA THR A 156 20.68 -8.35 -2.65
C THR A 156 22.03 -8.11 -1.98
N PRO A 157 22.98 -7.44 -2.65
CA PRO A 157 24.08 -6.80 -1.97
C PRO A 157 23.58 -5.81 -0.90
N ASP A 158 24.45 -5.47 0.03
CA ASP A 158 24.16 -4.43 1.04
C ASP A 158 23.90 -3.09 0.35
N PHE A 159 22.73 -2.52 0.59
CA PHE A 159 22.32 -1.27 -0.06
C PHE A 159 23.17 -0.06 0.36
N ARG A 160 23.89 -0.12 1.45
CA ARG A 160 24.89 0.90 1.82
C ARG A 160 26.06 0.97 0.83
N GLN A 161 26.31 -0.11 0.08
CA GLN A 161 27.32 -0.15 -0.97
C GLN A 161 26.80 0.35 -2.32
N LEU A 162 25.46 0.34 -2.51
CA LEU A 162 24.82 0.67 -3.78
C LEU A 162 24.24 2.09 -3.83
N PHE A 163 23.92 2.65 -2.67
CA PHE A 163 23.27 3.94 -2.56
C PHE A 163 24.04 4.84 -1.59
N GLU A 164 24.15 6.12 -1.93
CA GLU A 164 24.72 7.13 -1.02
C GLU A 164 24.00 7.13 0.33
N LYS A 165 22.68 6.98 0.31
CA LYS A 165 21.85 6.75 1.48
C LYS A 165 20.99 5.49 1.24
N ALA A 166 21.28 4.44 1.99
CA ALA A 166 20.51 3.20 1.92
C ALA A 166 19.01 3.46 2.19
N PRO A 167 18.09 2.84 1.44
CA PRO A 167 16.67 2.94 1.74
C PRO A 167 16.32 2.28 3.08
N SER A 168 15.33 2.84 3.77
CA SER A 168 14.74 2.29 4.99
C SER A 168 13.23 2.10 4.77
N PRO A 169 12.84 1.11 3.96
CA PRO A 169 11.47 0.97 3.48
C PRO A 169 10.52 0.53 4.59
N GLN A 170 9.35 1.14 4.64
CA GLN A 170 8.26 0.76 5.54
C GLN A 170 7.29 -0.23 4.89
N LYS A 171 7.31 -0.34 3.54
CA LYS A 171 6.43 -1.24 2.80
C LYS A 171 7.12 -1.88 1.62
N ILE A 172 6.74 -3.12 1.34
CA ILE A 172 7.14 -3.88 0.16
C ILE A 172 5.89 -4.31 -0.59
N PHE A 173 5.89 -4.13 -1.92
CA PHE A 173 4.84 -4.63 -2.79
C PHE A 173 5.48 -5.40 -3.96
N ASP A 174 4.88 -6.53 -4.32
CA ASP A 174 5.21 -7.29 -5.52
C ASP A 174 4.07 -7.08 -6.52
N GLN A 175 4.34 -6.37 -7.61
CA GLN A 175 3.34 -6.04 -8.60
C GLN A 175 3.94 -5.92 -10.00
N GLY A 176 3.34 -6.57 -10.99
CA GLY A 176 3.69 -6.38 -12.39
C GLY A 176 5.14 -6.74 -12.73
N GLN A 177 5.68 -7.81 -12.13
CA GLN A 177 7.05 -8.30 -12.28
C GLN A 177 8.13 -7.44 -11.60
N PHE A 178 7.72 -6.53 -10.72
CA PHE A 178 8.63 -5.68 -9.97
C PHE A 178 8.34 -5.71 -8.47
N VAL A 179 9.38 -5.47 -7.69
CA VAL A 179 9.30 -5.31 -6.24
C VAL A 179 9.52 -3.84 -5.90
N TYR A 180 8.51 -3.23 -5.29
CA TYR A 180 8.49 -1.83 -4.88
C TYR A 180 8.83 -1.74 -3.40
N LEU A 181 9.93 -1.07 -3.07
CA LEU A 181 10.29 -0.70 -1.70
C LEU A 181 9.92 0.76 -1.48
N TYR A 182 8.96 1.03 -0.62
CA TYR A 182 8.58 2.40 -0.29
C TYR A 182 9.29 2.88 0.96
N ASP A 183 10.17 3.86 0.79
CA ASP A 183 10.77 4.66 1.85
C ASP A 183 10.13 6.04 1.84
N SER A 184 9.31 6.33 2.88
CA SER A 184 8.57 7.59 2.97
C SER A 184 9.47 8.82 3.08
N ALA A 185 10.72 8.65 3.52
CA ALA A 185 11.69 9.75 3.64
C ALA A 185 12.47 10.00 2.35
N GLN A 186 12.46 9.06 1.39
CA GLN A 186 13.28 9.16 0.20
C GLN A 186 12.50 9.01 -1.10
N ALA A 187 11.96 7.81 -1.38
CA ALA A 187 11.41 7.45 -2.69
C ALA A 187 10.74 6.06 -2.68
N VAL A 188 10.21 5.68 -3.83
CA VAL A 188 9.90 4.28 -4.16
C VAL A 188 11.04 3.72 -5.00
N PHE A 189 11.70 2.69 -4.49
CA PHE A 189 12.75 1.97 -5.21
C PHE A 189 12.13 0.74 -5.88
N VAL A 190 12.31 0.62 -7.19
CA VAL A 190 11.70 -0.44 -7.99
C VAL A 190 12.77 -1.40 -8.46
N PHE A 191 12.68 -2.66 -8.04
CA PHE A 191 13.62 -3.72 -8.37
C PHE A 191 12.96 -4.78 -9.24
N ASP A 192 13.75 -5.45 -10.08
CA ASP A 192 13.31 -6.72 -10.65
C ASP A 192 13.43 -7.87 -9.62
N TYR A 193 12.98 -9.07 -10.02
CA TYR A 193 13.01 -10.24 -9.14
C TYR A 193 14.42 -10.76 -8.85
N TYR A 194 15.41 -10.35 -9.65
CA TYR A 194 16.82 -10.73 -9.49
C TYR A 194 17.59 -9.75 -8.57
N GLY A 195 16.96 -8.65 -8.20
CA GLY A 195 17.54 -7.67 -7.29
C GLY A 195 18.16 -6.46 -7.97
N ALA A 196 18.10 -6.34 -9.30
CA ALA A 196 18.57 -5.15 -10.00
C ALA A 196 17.59 -3.98 -9.85
N LEU A 197 18.10 -2.79 -9.50
CA LEU A 197 17.32 -1.55 -9.47
C LEU A 197 16.94 -1.17 -10.89
N LYS A 198 15.64 -1.00 -11.15
CA LYS A 198 15.08 -0.59 -12.44
C LYS A 198 14.65 0.86 -12.47
N ASN A 199 14.14 1.37 -11.34
CA ASN A 199 13.68 2.75 -11.27
C ASN A 199 13.71 3.26 -9.83
N LYS A 200 13.78 4.58 -9.69
CA LYS A 200 13.59 5.31 -8.44
C LYS A 200 12.55 6.39 -8.70
N ILE A 201 11.34 6.18 -8.17
CA ILE A 201 10.24 7.13 -8.34
C ILE A 201 10.27 8.08 -7.16
N LEU A 202 10.41 9.37 -7.41
CA LEU A 202 10.55 10.41 -6.38
C LEU A 202 9.21 10.73 -5.72
N ILE A 203 8.65 9.74 -5.05
CA ILE A 203 7.45 9.86 -4.22
C ILE A 203 7.88 9.69 -2.77
N SER A 204 7.81 10.77 -1.99
CA SER A 204 8.13 10.79 -0.56
C SER A 204 7.01 11.46 0.23
N GLY A 205 6.93 11.17 1.54
CA GLY A 205 5.94 11.77 2.44
C GLY A 205 4.50 11.32 2.22
N TRP A 206 4.24 10.39 1.29
CA TRP A 206 2.88 9.88 1.11
C TRP A 206 2.51 8.92 2.25
N GLN A 207 1.41 9.22 2.90
CA GLN A 207 0.74 8.33 3.84
C GLN A 207 -0.21 7.40 3.09
N ASN A 208 -0.65 6.31 3.76
CA ASN A 208 -1.58 5.35 3.18
C ASN A 208 -1.13 4.77 1.83
N PHE A 209 0.18 4.69 1.65
CA PHE A 209 0.82 4.25 0.42
C PHE A 209 0.44 2.82 0.06
N LYS A 210 0.02 2.60 -1.18
CA LYS A 210 -0.33 1.28 -1.74
C LYS A 210 0.01 1.21 -3.23
N VAL A 211 0.54 0.08 -3.66
CA VAL A 211 0.66 -0.29 -5.07
C VAL A 211 -0.49 -1.24 -5.41
N ALA A 212 -1.29 -0.91 -6.42
CA ALA A 212 -2.42 -1.73 -6.86
C ALA A 212 -2.59 -1.63 -8.38
N GLY A 213 -2.46 -2.75 -9.07
CA GLY A 213 -2.48 -2.80 -10.52
C GLY A 213 -1.37 -1.96 -11.14
N LYS A 214 -1.73 -0.99 -11.99
CA LYS A 214 -0.81 -0.05 -12.62
C LYS A 214 -0.66 1.27 -11.85
N TYR A 215 -1.20 1.37 -10.64
CA TYR A 215 -1.24 2.61 -9.90
C TYR A 215 -0.51 2.50 -8.56
N ILE A 216 0.07 3.63 -8.17
CA ILE A 216 0.49 3.89 -6.79
C ILE A 216 -0.48 4.93 -6.22
N PHE A 217 -1.08 4.61 -5.07
CA PHE A 217 -1.97 5.50 -4.34
C PHE A 217 -1.29 5.99 -3.06
N GLY A 218 -1.69 7.17 -2.63
CA GLY A 218 -1.27 7.72 -1.35
C GLY A 218 -1.99 9.00 -1.01
N SER A 219 -1.71 9.55 0.16
CA SER A 219 -2.25 10.82 0.61
C SER A 219 -1.15 11.66 1.26
N SER A 220 -1.21 12.97 1.09
CA SER A 220 -0.33 13.94 1.75
C SER A 220 -0.99 15.32 1.74
N ASN A 221 -0.80 16.12 2.79
CA ASN A 221 -1.24 17.51 2.84
C ASN A 221 -2.71 17.73 2.43
N ASN A 222 -3.62 16.89 2.94
CA ASN A 222 -5.05 16.92 2.63
C ASN A 222 -5.38 16.71 1.15
N LYS A 223 -4.54 15.96 0.46
CA LYS A 223 -4.74 15.55 -0.93
C LYS A 223 -4.62 14.04 -1.06
N LEU A 224 -5.36 13.50 -2.01
CA LEU A 224 -5.25 12.13 -2.49
C LEU A 224 -4.46 12.13 -3.78
N PHE A 225 -3.63 11.12 -3.98
CA PHE A 225 -2.77 11.00 -5.15
C PHE A 225 -2.92 9.62 -5.77
N ARG A 226 -2.86 9.60 -7.10
CA ARG A 226 -2.73 8.39 -7.90
C ARG A 226 -1.64 8.60 -8.95
N TYR A 227 -0.57 7.82 -8.88
CA TYR A 227 0.50 7.82 -9.86
C TYR A 227 0.33 6.61 -10.79
N ASP A 228 0.25 6.83 -12.10
CA ASP A 228 0.22 5.77 -13.10
C ASP A 228 1.65 5.34 -13.44
N ILE A 229 1.99 4.09 -13.12
CA ILE A 229 3.35 3.52 -13.28
C ILE A 229 3.77 3.46 -14.75
N LYS A 230 2.83 3.36 -15.70
CA LYS A 230 3.13 3.24 -17.12
C LYS A 230 3.31 4.59 -17.82
N THR A 231 2.46 5.56 -17.47
CA THR A 231 2.45 6.88 -18.12
C THR A 231 3.17 7.94 -17.31
N PHE A 232 3.58 7.64 -16.09
CA PHE A 232 4.23 8.55 -15.13
C PHE A 232 3.35 9.75 -14.74
N ARG A 233 2.06 9.69 -15.05
CA ARG A 233 1.11 10.76 -14.73
C ARG A 233 0.72 10.68 -13.27
N VAL A 234 0.65 11.85 -12.62
CA VAL A 234 0.10 12.02 -11.28
C VAL A 234 -1.26 12.68 -11.40
N ASP A 235 -2.29 12.03 -10.90
CA ASP A 235 -3.59 12.63 -10.65
C ASP A 235 -3.65 13.04 -9.18
N GLU A 236 -4.19 14.22 -8.92
CA GLU A 236 -4.29 14.83 -7.60
C GLU A 236 -5.73 15.28 -7.36
N TRP A 237 -6.27 14.98 -6.18
CA TRP A 237 -7.58 15.44 -5.75
C TRP A 237 -7.50 16.06 -4.36
N LYS A 238 -8.26 17.14 -4.15
CA LYS A 238 -8.49 17.64 -2.79
C LYS A 238 -9.20 16.54 -2.00
N MET A 239 -8.75 16.29 -0.78
CA MET A 239 -9.43 15.35 0.10
C MET A 239 -10.84 15.88 0.43
N PRO A 240 -11.91 15.10 0.26
CA PRO A 240 -13.26 15.49 0.68
C PRO A 240 -13.32 15.78 2.18
N ASP A 241 -14.17 16.71 2.59
CA ASP A 241 -14.27 17.14 3.99
C ASP A 241 -14.66 15.99 4.93
N GLU A 242 -15.46 15.04 4.44
CA GLU A 242 -15.86 13.83 5.16
C GLU A 242 -14.67 12.95 5.54
N LEU A 243 -13.59 13.01 4.77
CA LEU A 243 -12.39 12.21 4.96
C LEU A 243 -11.35 12.89 5.89
N TYR A 244 -11.46 14.17 6.19
CA TYR A 244 -10.48 14.87 7.06
C TYR A 244 -10.33 14.25 8.47
N LYS A 245 -11.39 13.63 8.98
CA LYS A 245 -11.38 12.99 10.31
C LYS A 245 -10.89 11.54 10.26
N SER A 246 -10.38 11.08 9.13
CA SER A 246 -9.93 9.70 8.97
C SER A 246 -8.55 9.51 9.55
N MET A 247 -8.36 8.43 10.30
CA MET A 247 -7.08 8.05 10.89
C MET A 247 -6.16 7.43 9.84
N SER A 248 -6.74 6.68 8.91
CA SER A 248 -6.01 6.06 7.79
C SER A 248 -6.97 5.71 6.65
N PHE A 249 -6.37 5.47 5.47
CA PHE A 249 -7.09 5.06 4.27
C PHE A 249 -6.52 3.78 3.68
N ASN A 250 -7.34 3.06 2.94
CA ASN A 250 -6.88 2.01 2.04
C ASN A 250 -7.67 2.10 0.73
N PHE A 251 -7.07 1.60 -0.35
CA PHE A 251 -7.64 1.70 -1.68
C PHE A 251 -7.76 0.31 -2.31
N SER A 252 -8.83 0.08 -3.06
CA SER A 252 -8.90 -0.94 -4.07
C SER A 252 -9.04 -0.30 -5.45
N SER A 253 -9.34 -1.07 -6.48
CA SER A 253 -9.51 -0.54 -7.84
C SER A 253 -10.68 0.44 -7.98
N SER A 254 -11.71 0.31 -7.12
CA SER A 254 -12.98 1.06 -7.23
C SER A 254 -13.52 1.61 -5.91
N ARG A 255 -12.82 1.34 -4.81
CA ARG A 255 -13.27 1.73 -3.47
C ARG A 255 -12.16 2.39 -2.67
N LEU A 256 -12.57 3.35 -1.84
CA LEU A 256 -11.77 3.94 -0.78
C LEU A 256 -12.35 3.48 0.56
N TYR A 257 -11.49 3.05 1.44
CA TYR A 257 -11.82 2.63 2.81
C TYR A 257 -11.20 3.62 3.77
N SER A 258 -11.98 4.16 4.68
CA SER A 258 -11.58 5.19 5.62
C SER A 258 -11.78 4.69 7.05
N LEU A 259 -10.71 4.60 7.83
CA LEU A 259 -10.80 4.32 9.25
C LEU A 259 -11.12 5.60 10.01
N LYS A 260 -12.25 5.60 10.70
CA LYS A 260 -12.65 6.58 11.70
C LYS A 260 -12.34 6.04 13.11
N LYS A 261 -12.68 6.80 14.13
CA LYS A 261 -12.44 6.40 15.52
C LYS A 261 -13.01 5.01 15.86
N ASP A 262 -14.26 4.74 15.46
CA ASP A 262 -15.00 3.55 15.87
C ASP A 262 -15.64 2.82 14.66
N SER A 263 -15.20 3.12 13.43
CA SER A 263 -15.80 2.53 12.22
C SER A 263 -14.86 2.59 11.03
N ILE A 264 -15.12 1.70 10.08
CA ILE A 264 -14.62 1.82 8.70
C ILE A 264 -15.76 2.25 7.80
N GLU A 265 -15.57 3.35 7.09
CA GLU A 265 -16.45 3.83 6.05
C GLU A 265 -15.92 3.40 4.68
N ILE A 266 -16.80 2.86 3.86
CA ILE A 266 -16.51 2.37 2.52
C ILE A 266 -17.14 3.32 1.52
N TYR A 267 -16.32 3.88 0.63
CA TYR A 267 -16.76 4.79 -0.42
C TYR A 267 -16.50 4.17 -1.78
N SER A 268 -17.46 4.33 -2.71
CA SER A 268 -17.19 4.17 -4.14
C SER A 268 -16.70 5.50 -4.72
N PHE A 269 -15.79 5.45 -5.68
CA PHE A 269 -15.37 6.62 -6.46
C PHE A 269 -15.36 6.28 -7.94
N ARG A 270 -15.62 7.30 -8.77
CA ARG A 270 -15.60 7.21 -10.23
C ARG A 270 -14.61 8.20 -10.83
#